data_2ff8aebb63990a9b4603e398c4ef3426
#
_entry.id   2ff8aebb63990a9b4603e398c4ef3426
#
_cell.length_a   1.000
_cell.length_b   1.000
_cell.length_c   1.000
_cell.angle_alpha   90.00
_cell.angle_beta   90.00
_cell.angle_gamma   90.00
#
_symmetry.space_group_name_H-M   'P 1'
#
loop_
_entity.id
_entity.type
_entity.pdbx_description
1 polymer ?
#
loop_
_entity_poly.entity_id
_entity_poly.type
_entity_poly.pdbx_seq_one_letter_code
_entity_poly.pdbx_strand_id
1 'polypeptide(L)'
;MPYVEQTEDRISPAERAVCYYTLPRAATPVSAGMLAVYGVLLAEAAAVLCYGAAADNDGWVRAGAWALGILAVGGLAWFFLIALAKDVRRRRLLAAARCRTEAPDSGELPDPFAGHALLKRPLRPSGALFACSDNEGLIHCFVDVRSPRTFWRVTSSLDEPLFDLMSLQGPRSFFLTPWSGAQPGRIGLFAGNEKRCEIRQGFGWRGPVTHVLPRGDGEPYVVRQGGVFHRDRLVGRVYALRRTLYLDIEQEHLSGGVLGTFISAR
;
A
#
# COMPACT_ATOMS: atom_id res chain seq x y z
N MET A 1 21.71 -11.20 20.06
CA MET A 1 21.14 -10.31 19.03
C MET A 1 20.34 -11.17 18.10
N PRO A 2 19.04 -10.89 17.87
CA PRO A 2 18.29 -11.63 16.88
C PRO A 2 18.88 -11.36 15.50
N TYR A 3 19.12 -12.40 14.73
CA TYR A 3 19.59 -12.34 13.36
C TYR A 3 18.53 -11.64 12.52
N VAL A 4 18.79 -10.41 12.15
CA VAL A 4 17.95 -9.68 11.19
C VAL A 4 18.27 -10.28 9.82
N GLU A 5 17.32 -10.97 9.23
CA GLU A 5 17.40 -11.52 7.89
C GLU A 5 17.66 -10.36 6.93
N GLN A 6 18.93 -10.16 6.59
CA GLN A 6 19.35 -9.16 5.59
C GLN A 6 18.75 -9.62 4.26
N THR A 7 17.74 -8.94 3.81
CA THR A 7 17.22 -9.14 2.46
C THR A 7 18.29 -8.68 1.46
N GLU A 8 19.02 -9.63 0.88
CA GLU A 8 20.04 -9.43 -0.15
C GLU A 8 19.50 -8.84 -1.47
N ASP A 9 18.22 -8.49 -1.52
CA ASP A 9 17.57 -7.97 -2.72
C ASP A 9 17.92 -6.48 -2.90
N ARG A 10 19.07 -6.21 -3.51
CA ARG A 10 19.35 -4.89 -4.06
C ARG A 10 18.52 -4.68 -5.32
N ILE A 11 17.88 -3.52 -5.39
CA ILE A 11 17.17 -3.10 -6.60
C ILE A 11 18.16 -2.41 -7.54
N SER A 12 18.26 -2.87 -8.79
CA SER A 12 19.09 -2.23 -9.79
C SER A 12 18.51 -0.87 -10.22
N PRO A 13 19.32 0.09 -10.74
CA PRO A 13 18.82 1.38 -11.23
C PRO A 13 17.69 1.25 -12.25
N ALA A 14 17.76 0.27 -13.15
CA ALA A 14 16.72 0.03 -14.15
C ALA A 14 15.44 -0.56 -13.54
N GLU A 15 15.55 -1.49 -12.59
CA GLU A 15 14.39 -1.98 -11.83
C GLU A 15 13.75 -0.86 -11.02
N ARG A 16 14.56 0.01 -10.39
CA ARG A 16 14.10 1.19 -9.66
C ARG A 16 13.26 2.11 -10.57
N ALA A 17 13.76 2.41 -11.76
CA ALA A 17 13.05 3.24 -12.73
C ALA A 17 11.71 2.62 -13.14
N VAL A 18 11.66 1.33 -13.46
CA VAL A 18 10.41 0.62 -13.77
C VAL A 18 9.46 0.66 -12.59
N CYS A 19 9.94 0.38 -11.38
CA CYS A 19 9.12 0.40 -10.17
C CYS A 19 8.55 1.79 -9.91
N TYR A 20 9.38 2.82 -10.00
CA TYR A 20 8.98 4.19 -9.76
C TYR A 20 7.92 4.71 -10.76
N TYR A 21 8.12 4.48 -12.06
CA TYR A 21 7.27 5.07 -13.08
C TYR A 21 6.08 4.22 -13.48
N THR A 22 6.14 2.90 -13.33
CA THR A 22 5.10 2.01 -13.88
C THR A 22 4.33 1.20 -12.85
N LEU A 23 4.98 0.67 -11.80
CA LEU A 23 4.32 -0.24 -10.87
C LEU A 23 3.20 0.38 -10.04
N PRO A 24 3.28 1.63 -9.55
CA PRO A 24 2.20 2.21 -8.75
C PRO A 24 0.87 2.29 -9.51
N ARG A 25 0.91 2.52 -10.82
CA ARG A 25 -0.31 2.53 -11.67
C ARG A 25 -0.91 1.14 -11.88
N ALA A 26 -0.11 0.10 -11.68
CA ALA A 26 -0.55 -1.29 -11.81
C ALA A 26 -1.07 -1.89 -10.50
N ALA A 27 -0.87 -1.22 -9.35
CA ALA A 27 -1.11 -1.79 -8.03
C ALA A 27 -2.60 -1.88 -7.64
N THR A 28 -3.50 -1.10 -8.26
CA THR A 28 -4.93 -1.18 -7.98
C THR A 28 -5.63 -2.08 -9.00
N PRO A 29 -5.97 -3.33 -8.65
CA PRO A 29 -6.58 -4.26 -9.60
C PRO A 29 -8.00 -3.86 -10.01
N VAL A 30 -8.72 -3.14 -9.15
CA VAL A 30 -10.12 -2.79 -9.36
C VAL A 30 -10.36 -1.34 -8.94
N SER A 31 -10.99 -0.54 -9.78
CA SER A 31 -11.43 0.81 -9.41
C SER A 31 -12.66 0.75 -8.51
N ALA A 32 -12.84 1.73 -7.62
CA ALA A 32 -14.05 1.83 -6.81
C ALA A 32 -15.33 1.90 -7.66
N GLY A 33 -15.24 2.51 -8.85
CA GLY A 33 -16.35 2.53 -9.82
C GLY A 33 -16.71 1.13 -10.34
N MET A 34 -15.74 0.29 -10.66
CA MET A 34 -16.02 -1.10 -11.05
C MET A 34 -16.66 -1.91 -9.92
N LEU A 35 -16.21 -1.71 -8.67
CA LEU A 35 -16.83 -2.35 -7.51
C LEU A 35 -18.26 -1.86 -7.30
N ALA A 36 -18.53 -0.56 -7.49
CA ALA A 36 -19.87 -0.01 -7.39
C ALA A 36 -20.80 -0.61 -8.46
N VAL A 37 -20.39 -0.64 -9.72
CA VAL A 37 -21.18 -1.27 -10.81
C VAL A 37 -21.44 -2.74 -10.52
N TYR A 38 -20.41 -3.47 -10.10
CA TYR A 38 -20.57 -4.88 -9.74
C TYR A 38 -21.50 -5.07 -8.54
N GLY A 39 -21.43 -4.18 -7.54
CA GLY A 39 -22.34 -4.16 -6.40
C GLY A 39 -23.81 -3.92 -6.80
N VAL A 40 -24.06 -3.01 -7.74
CA VAL A 40 -25.40 -2.77 -8.30
C VAL A 40 -25.93 -4.02 -8.99
N LEU A 41 -25.15 -4.65 -9.86
CA LEU A 41 -25.56 -5.88 -10.54
C LEU A 41 -25.87 -7.02 -9.57
N LEU A 42 -25.09 -7.17 -8.50
CA LEU A 42 -25.38 -8.15 -7.45
C LEU A 42 -26.68 -7.82 -6.70
N ALA A 43 -26.92 -6.53 -6.42
CA ALA A 43 -28.13 -6.09 -5.74
C ALA A 43 -29.38 -6.33 -6.60
N GLU A 44 -29.31 -6.07 -7.91
CA GLU A 44 -30.38 -6.35 -8.87
C GLU A 44 -30.68 -7.85 -8.95
N ALA A 45 -29.65 -8.70 -9.06
CA ALA A 45 -29.83 -10.15 -9.09
C ALA A 45 -30.44 -10.69 -7.79
N ALA A 46 -30.04 -10.13 -6.64
CA ALA A 46 -30.62 -10.46 -5.34
C ALA A 46 -32.08 -9.99 -5.24
N ALA A 47 -32.40 -8.81 -5.76
CA ALA A 47 -33.79 -8.29 -5.79
C ALA A 47 -34.71 -9.19 -6.64
N VAL A 48 -34.24 -9.66 -7.79
CA VAL A 48 -34.97 -10.61 -8.63
C VAL A 48 -35.25 -11.93 -7.88
N LEU A 49 -34.22 -12.44 -7.16
CA LEU A 49 -34.38 -13.64 -6.33
C LEU A 49 -35.42 -13.45 -5.24
N CYS A 50 -35.34 -12.33 -4.48
CA CYS A 50 -36.28 -12.02 -3.40
C CYS A 50 -37.71 -11.80 -3.91
N TYR A 51 -37.88 -11.10 -5.03
CA TYR A 51 -39.17 -10.90 -5.68
C TYR A 51 -39.78 -12.24 -6.10
N GLY A 52 -38.99 -13.11 -6.74
CA GLY A 52 -39.47 -14.44 -7.13
C GLY A 52 -39.95 -15.29 -5.94
N ALA A 53 -39.21 -15.23 -4.83
CA ALA A 53 -39.56 -15.91 -3.60
C ALA A 53 -40.86 -15.33 -2.95
N ALA A 54 -40.99 -13.99 -2.96
CA ALA A 54 -42.18 -13.33 -2.42
C ALA A 54 -43.42 -13.55 -3.28
N ALA A 55 -43.25 -13.70 -4.60
CA ALA A 55 -44.33 -13.95 -5.56
C ALA A 55 -44.65 -15.44 -5.77
N ASP A 56 -44.00 -16.33 -5.01
CA ASP A 56 -44.09 -17.80 -5.12
C ASP A 56 -43.88 -18.29 -6.57
N ASN A 57 -42.94 -17.66 -7.27
CA ASN A 57 -42.66 -17.93 -8.68
C ASN A 57 -41.29 -18.57 -8.88
N ASP A 58 -41.27 -19.87 -9.03
CA ASP A 58 -40.04 -20.67 -9.23
C ASP A 58 -39.18 -20.21 -10.42
N GLY A 59 -39.76 -19.67 -11.46
CA GLY A 59 -39.06 -19.18 -12.62
C GLY A 59 -38.15 -17.99 -12.27
N TRP A 60 -38.66 -17.02 -11.53
CA TRP A 60 -37.88 -15.87 -11.08
C TRP A 60 -36.84 -16.24 -10.01
N VAL A 61 -37.16 -17.18 -9.11
CA VAL A 61 -36.20 -17.71 -8.12
C VAL A 61 -34.99 -18.34 -8.82
N ARG A 62 -35.26 -19.20 -9.80
CA ARG A 62 -34.19 -19.85 -10.56
C ARG A 62 -33.36 -18.82 -11.36
N ALA A 63 -34.00 -17.86 -12.02
CA ALA A 63 -33.32 -16.81 -12.79
C ALA A 63 -32.42 -15.97 -11.89
N GLY A 64 -32.89 -15.53 -10.73
CA GLY A 64 -32.11 -14.78 -9.76
C GLY A 64 -30.93 -15.57 -9.18
N ALA A 65 -31.14 -16.84 -8.84
CA ALA A 65 -30.10 -17.73 -8.35
C ALA A 65 -28.99 -17.97 -9.42
N TRP A 66 -29.37 -18.20 -10.67
CA TRP A 66 -28.40 -18.33 -11.77
C TRP A 66 -27.65 -17.03 -12.02
N ALA A 67 -28.32 -15.88 -12.02
CA ALA A 67 -27.69 -14.57 -12.18
C ALA A 67 -26.64 -14.31 -11.09
N LEU A 68 -26.99 -14.57 -9.83
CA LEU A 68 -26.05 -14.46 -8.71
C LEU A 68 -24.86 -15.41 -8.84
N GLY A 69 -25.09 -16.66 -9.21
CA GLY A 69 -24.03 -17.65 -9.44
C GLY A 69 -23.07 -17.21 -10.55
N ILE A 70 -23.60 -16.77 -11.69
CA ILE A 70 -22.80 -16.30 -12.84
C ILE A 70 -21.99 -15.05 -12.44
N LEU A 71 -22.62 -14.08 -11.75
CA LEU A 71 -21.92 -12.88 -11.29
C LEU A 71 -20.83 -13.23 -10.28
N ALA A 72 -21.08 -14.12 -9.32
CA ALA A 72 -20.10 -14.50 -8.32
C ALA A 72 -18.87 -15.18 -8.97
N VAL A 73 -19.11 -16.20 -9.79
CA VAL A 73 -18.03 -16.95 -10.47
C VAL A 73 -17.32 -16.06 -11.51
N GLY A 74 -18.09 -15.34 -12.33
CA GLY A 74 -17.56 -14.44 -13.34
C GLY A 74 -16.74 -13.29 -12.74
N GLY A 75 -17.21 -12.70 -11.64
CA GLY A 75 -16.50 -11.65 -10.92
C GLY A 75 -15.18 -12.13 -10.31
N LEU A 76 -15.18 -13.31 -9.70
CA LEU A 76 -13.95 -13.94 -9.20
C LEU A 76 -12.97 -14.25 -10.34
N ALA A 77 -13.43 -14.87 -11.41
CA ALA A 77 -12.59 -15.19 -12.57
C ALA A 77 -11.99 -13.90 -13.18
N TRP A 78 -12.80 -12.86 -13.36
CA TRP A 78 -12.37 -11.57 -13.85
C TRP A 78 -11.32 -10.93 -12.98
N PHE A 79 -11.53 -10.95 -11.64
CA PHE A 79 -10.56 -10.45 -10.69
C PHE A 79 -9.20 -11.17 -10.79
N PHE A 80 -9.22 -12.51 -10.83
CA PHE A 80 -8.02 -13.32 -11.00
C PHE A 80 -7.31 -13.07 -12.33
N LEU A 81 -8.06 -12.96 -13.44
CA LEU A 81 -7.50 -12.67 -14.75
C LEU A 81 -6.82 -11.30 -14.80
N ILE A 82 -7.44 -10.27 -14.22
CA ILE A 82 -6.82 -8.93 -14.13
C ILE A 82 -5.56 -8.97 -13.28
N ALA A 83 -5.61 -9.63 -12.13
CA ALA A 83 -4.46 -9.75 -11.23
C ALA A 83 -3.31 -10.49 -11.93
N LEU A 84 -3.61 -11.59 -12.61
CA LEU A 84 -2.63 -12.38 -13.38
C LEU A 84 -2.03 -11.56 -14.53
N ALA A 85 -2.87 -10.90 -15.33
CA ALA A 85 -2.40 -10.07 -16.45
C ALA A 85 -1.47 -8.95 -16.00
N LYS A 86 -1.78 -8.32 -14.86
CA LYS A 86 -0.92 -7.30 -14.27
C LYS A 86 0.41 -7.87 -13.75
N ASP A 87 0.38 -9.03 -13.11
CA ASP A 87 1.61 -9.67 -12.62
C ASP A 87 2.51 -10.10 -13.78
N VAL A 88 1.93 -10.68 -14.85
CA VAL A 88 2.66 -11.03 -16.08
C VAL A 88 3.27 -9.79 -16.74
N ARG A 89 2.50 -8.71 -16.87
CA ARG A 89 3.00 -7.44 -17.43
C ARG A 89 4.15 -6.87 -16.59
N ARG A 90 4.00 -6.88 -15.29
CA ARG A 90 5.04 -6.45 -14.34
C ARG A 90 6.33 -7.25 -14.50
N ARG A 91 6.23 -8.59 -14.54
CA ARG A 91 7.39 -9.47 -14.73
C ARG A 91 8.10 -9.20 -16.06
N ARG A 92 7.34 -8.99 -17.15
CA ARG A 92 7.90 -8.66 -18.47
C ARG A 92 8.65 -7.31 -18.44
N LEU A 93 8.09 -6.29 -17.81
CA LEU A 93 8.74 -4.99 -17.70
C LEU A 93 10.04 -5.07 -16.87
N LEU A 94 10.02 -5.81 -15.76
CA LEU A 94 11.20 -6.03 -14.94
C LEU A 94 12.29 -6.84 -15.66
N ALA A 95 11.91 -7.88 -16.40
CA ALA A 95 12.84 -8.65 -17.21
C ALA A 95 13.49 -7.79 -18.32
N ALA A 96 12.69 -6.98 -19.02
CA ALA A 96 13.20 -6.05 -20.02
C ALA A 96 14.14 -4.97 -19.43
N ALA A 97 13.87 -4.52 -18.21
CA ALA A 97 14.72 -3.58 -17.51
C ALA A 97 16.10 -4.20 -17.18
N ARG A 98 16.11 -5.45 -16.74
CA ARG A 98 17.36 -6.18 -16.44
C ARG A 98 18.23 -6.34 -17.68
N CYS A 99 17.65 -6.76 -18.80
CA CYS A 99 18.39 -6.91 -20.06
C CYS A 99 19.02 -5.58 -20.56
N ARG A 100 18.41 -4.43 -20.24
CA ARG A 100 18.94 -3.12 -20.61
C ARG A 100 20.10 -2.66 -19.73
N THR A 101 20.16 -3.10 -18.50
CA THR A 101 21.23 -2.74 -17.56
C THR A 101 22.55 -3.45 -17.86
N GLU A 102 22.48 -4.55 -18.61
CA GLU A 102 23.64 -5.33 -19.04
C GLU A 102 24.29 -4.77 -20.33
N ALA A 103 23.71 -3.76 -20.96
CA ALA A 103 24.26 -3.10 -22.15
C ALA A 103 25.23 -1.97 -21.74
N PRO A 104 26.52 -2.02 -22.11
CA PRO A 104 27.57 -1.17 -21.54
C PRO A 104 27.70 0.25 -22.12
N ASP A 105 26.78 0.73 -22.92
CA ASP A 105 26.93 2.03 -23.61
C ASP A 105 25.66 2.89 -23.51
N SER A 106 25.51 3.56 -22.40
CA SER A 106 24.72 4.79 -22.39
C SER A 106 25.51 5.86 -21.66
N GLY A 107 25.95 6.88 -22.42
CA GLY A 107 26.54 8.07 -21.86
C GLY A 107 25.72 8.59 -20.68
N GLU A 108 26.36 9.21 -19.71
CA GLU A 108 25.85 9.67 -18.45
C GLU A 108 24.56 10.52 -18.63
N LEU A 109 23.43 9.85 -18.75
CA LEU A 109 22.14 10.51 -18.53
C LEU A 109 22.08 10.87 -17.04
N PRO A 110 21.68 12.10 -16.70
CA PRO A 110 21.56 12.51 -15.30
C PRO A 110 20.67 11.51 -14.57
N ASP A 111 21.12 11.00 -13.43
CA ASP A 111 20.36 10.07 -12.60
C ASP A 111 19.04 10.74 -12.18
N PRO A 112 17.88 10.23 -12.63
CA PRO A 112 16.58 10.83 -12.29
C PRO A 112 16.24 10.71 -10.80
N PHE A 113 17.06 9.96 -10.05
CA PHE A 113 16.92 9.73 -8.61
C PHE A 113 18.02 10.45 -7.79
N ALA A 114 18.79 11.35 -8.41
CA ALA A 114 19.72 12.19 -7.68
C ALA A 114 18.98 12.95 -6.59
N GLY A 115 19.48 12.88 -5.35
CA GLY A 115 18.82 13.48 -4.19
C GLY A 115 17.59 12.70 -3.64
N HIS A 116 17.31 11.49 -4.14
CA HIS A 116 16.31 10.62 -3.57
C HIS A 116 16.91 9.66 -2.53
N ALA A 117 16.20 9.49 -1.41
CA ALA A 117 16.40 8.39 -0.49
C ALA A 117 15.59 7.17 -0.94
N LEU A 118 16.22 5.99 -0.90
CA LEU A 118 15.54 4.71 -1.17
C LEU A 118 15.61 3.84 0.08
N LEU A 119 14.48 3.68 0.76
CA LEU A 119 14.34 2.83 1.93
C LEU A 119 13.61 1.54 1.57
N LYS A 120 14.00 0.44 2.20
CA LYS A 120 13.36 -0.87 2.04
C LYS A 120 13.02 -1.50 3.38
N ARG A 121 11.94 -2.28 3.42
CA ARG A 121 11.55 -3.14 4.54
C ARG A 121 10.83 -4.38 4.04
N PRO A 122 10.73 -5.44 4.86
CA PRO A 122 9.88 -6.59 4.53
C PRO A 122 8.43 -6.15 4.27
N LEU A 123 7.80 -6.65 3.19
CA LEU A 123 6.39 -6.38 2.88
C LEU A 123 5.47 -6.93 3.98
N ARG A 124 5.83 -8.11 4.51
CA ARG A 124 5.13 -8.78 5.63
C ARG A 124 6.18 -9.19 6.65
N PRO A 125 6.41 -8.38 7.69
CA PRO A 125 7.32 -8.78 8.76
C PRO A 125 6.85 -10.09 9.39
N SER A 126 7.75 -11.05 9.51
CA SER A 126 7.48 -12.37 10.13
C SER A 126 7.50 -12.29 11.65
N GLY A 127 8.10 -11.26 12.23
CA GLY A 127 8.25 -11.06 13.67
C GLY A 127 7.77 -9.69 14.16
N ALA A 128 7.89 -9.47 15.45
CA ALA A 128 7.59 -8.19 16.08
C ALA A 128 8.65 -7.13 15.75
N LEU A 129 9.89 -7.55 15.46
CA LEU A 129 11.00 -6.65 15.13
C LEU A 129 11.37 -6.77 13.65
N PHE A 130 11.52 -5.63 12.97
CA PHE A 130 12.06 -5.58 11.62
C PHE A 130 12.88 -4.31 11.42
N ALA A 131 13.78 -4.32 10.42
CA ALA A 131 14.59 -3.17 10.06
C ALA A 131 14.05 -2.49 8.80
N CYS A 132 14.19 -1.16 8.76
CA CYS A 132 14.18 -0.38 7.54
C CYS A 132 15.62 -0.07 7.17
N SER A 133 16.04 -0.41 5.96
CA SER A 133 17.40 -0.18 5.47
C SER A 133 17.35 0.56 4.14
N ASP A 134 18.49 1.11 3.74
CA ASP A 134 18.66 1.63 2.39
C ASP A 134 18.87 0.51 1.35
N ASN A 135 19.10 0.88 0.10
CA ASN A 135 19.35 -0.09 -0.98
C ASN A 135 20.65 -0.87 -0.80
N GLU A 136 21.61 -0.33 -0.07
CA GLU A 136 22.90 -0.95 0.20
C GLU A 136 22.86 -1.87 1.42
N GLY A 137 21.79 -1.83 2.17
CA GLY A 137 21.57 -2.66 3.36
C GLY A 137 21.99 -1.96 4.66
N LEU A 138 22.38 -0.68 4.60
CA LEU A 138 22.62 0.10 5.80
C LEU A 138 21.30 0.36 6.54
N ILE A 139 21.26 0.04 7.81
CA ILE A 139 20.05 0.15 8.62
C ILE A 139 19.78 1.63 8.94
N HIS A 140 18.62 2.11 8.52
CA HIS A 140 18.13 3.43 8.83
C HIS A 140 17.41 3.47 10.19
N CYS A 141 16.55 2.47 10.44
CA CYS A 141 15.86 2.34 11.71
C CYS A 141 15.38 0.91 11.96
N PHE A 142 15.17 0.59 13.24
CA PHE A 142 14.47 -0.61 13.67
C PHE A 142 13.03 -0.27 14.06
N VAL A 143 12.14 -1.21 13.83
CA VAL A 143 10.72 -1.09 14.17
C VAL A 143 10.33 -2.26 15.05
N ASP A 144 9.97 -1.98 16.31
CA ASP A 144 9.42 -2.94 17.27
C ASP A 144 7.89 -2.80 17.29
N VAL A 145 7.19 -3.86 16.89
CA VAL A 145 5.73 -3.92 16.85
C VAL A 145 5.22 -4.51 18.14
N ARG A 146 4.71 -3.66 19.01
CA ARG A 146 4.14 -4.04 20.31
C ARG A 146 2.63 -4.08 20.24
N SER A 147 2.02 -5.03 20.96
CA SER A 147 0.58 -5.23 20.97
C SER A 147 0.01 -5.44 19.54
N PRO A 148 -1.10 -6.08 19.27
CA PRO A 148 -1.49 -6.52 17.92
C PRO A 148 -1.61 -5.37 16.92
N ARG A 149 -0.45 -4.83 16.47
CA ARG A 149 -0.27 -3.77 15.47
C ARG A 149 -0.95 -2.45 15.79
N THR A 150 -1.04 -2.10 17.05
CA THR A 150 -1.59 -0.82 17.51
C THR A 150 -0.52 0.16 17.98
N PHE A 151 0.69 -0.35 18.19
CA PHE A 151 1.84 0.42 18.66
C PHE A 151 3.11 -0.04 17.94
N TRP A 152 3.88 0.89 17.40
CA TRP A 152 5.18 0.66 16.77
C TRP A 152 6.19 1.62 17.43
N ARG A 153 7.24 1.09 18.00
CA ARG A 153 8.38 1.89 18.44
C ARG A 153 9.43 1.90 17.37
N VAL A 154 9.88 3.08 16.96
CA VAL A 154 10.90 3.26 15.93
C VAL A 154 12.14 3.82 16.60
N THR A 155 13.27 3.10 16.43
CA THR A 155 14.58 3.48 16.96
C THR A 155 15.57 3.62 15.81
N SER A 156 16.59 4.45 16.01
CA SER A 156 17.70 4.58 15.06
C SER A 156 18.52 3.29 15.01
N SER A 157 19.50 3.24 14.09
CA SER A 157 20.50 2.16 14.04
C SER A 157 21.35 2.05 15.33
N LEU A 158 21.42 3.11 16.12
CA LEU A 158 22.11 3.17 17.40
C LEU A 158 21.19 2.91 18.61
N ASP A 159 19.97 2.39 18.38
CA ASP A 159 18.93 2.11 19.39
C ASP A 159 18.38 3.37 20.10
N GLU A 160 18.60 4.55 19.52
CA GLU A 160 18.01 5.78 20.04
C GLU A 160 16.54 5.90 19.60
N PRO A 161 15.62 6.29 20.48
CA PRO A 161 14.21 6.42 20.12
C PRO A 161 14.00 7.60 19.17
N LEU A 162 13.48 7.32 17.97
CA LEU A 162 13.13 8.33 16.97
C LEU A 162 11.70 8.83 17.18
N PHE A 163 10.75 7.92 17.20
CA PHE A 163 9.33 8.20 17.46
C PHE A 163 8.54 6.93 17.74
N ASP A 164 7.36 7.11 18.30
CA ASP A 164 6.37 6.06 18.49
C ASP A 164 5.15 6.32 17.59
N LEU A 165 4.60 5.26 16.98
CA LEU A 165 3.34 5.28 16.24
C LEU A 165 2.27 4.58 17.07
N MET A 166 1.16 5.26 17.31
CA MET A 166 0.06 4.72 18.11
C MET A 166 -1.26 4.83 17.36
N SER A 167 -2.05 3.76 17.34
CA SER A 167 -3.41 3.82 16.84
C SER A 167 -4.27 4.70 17.75
N LEU A 168 -4.91 5.71 17.18
CA LEU A 168 -5.79 6.65 17.90
C LEU A 168 -7.24 6.18 17.94
N GLN A 169 -7.55 5.08 17.26
CA GLN A 169 -8.89 4.49 17.29
C GLN A 169 -8.99 3.48 18.42
N GLY A 170 -10.07 3.61 19.21
CA GLY A 170 -10.45 2.61 20.21
C GLY A 170 -10.72 1.22 19.60
N PRO A 171 -10.95 0.20 20.44
CA PRO A 171 -11.20 -1.16 19.97
C PRO A 171 -12.34 -1.15 18.96
N ARG A 172 -12.11 -1.70 17.78
CA ARG A 172 -13.07 -1.75 16.67
C ARG A 172 -14.30 -2.50 17.13
N SER A 173 -15.48 -1.88 17.07
CA SER A 173 -16.72 -2.61 17.15
C SER A 173 -16.85 -3.48 15.90
N PHE A 174 -16.69 -4.78 16.09
CA PHE A 174 -16.66 -5.81 15.06
C PHE A 174 -18.00 -5.98 14.29
N PHE A 175 -19.05 -5.29 14.74
CA PHE A 175 -20.43 -5.62 14.36
C PHE A 175 -21.03 -4.78 13.24
N LEU A 176 -20.40 -3.72 12.74
CA LEU A 176 -21.12 -2.78 11.87
C LEU A 176 -20.66 -2.67 10.43
N THR A 177 -19.57 -3.33 10.00
CA THR A 177 -19.19 -3.23 8.58
C THR A 177 -18.38 -4.45 8.09
N PRO A 178 -19.05 -5.49 7.55
CA PRO A 178 -18.34 -6.60 6.90
C PRO A 178 -17.52 -6.16 5.68
N TRP A 179 -17.76 -4.97 5.15
CA TRP A 179 -17.06 -4.38 3.99
C TRP A 179 -15.97 -3.37 4.33
N SER A 180 -15.84 -2.98 5.57
CA SER A 180 -14.91 -1.95 6.00
C SER A 180 -13.56 -2.51 6.46
N GLY A 181 -12.95 -3.33 5.64
CA GLY A 181 -11.48 -3.46 5.68
C GLY A 181 -10.79 -2.10 5.53
N ALA A 182 -11.55 -1.05 5.31
CA ALA A 182 -11.21 0.34 5.04
C ALA A 182 -11.86 1.33 6.00
N GLN A 183 -12.06 0.99 7.28
CA GLN A 183 -12.31 2.07 8.23
C GLN A 183 -11.08 2.99 8.24
N PRO A 184 -11.29 4.32 8.17
CA PRO A 184 -10.19 5.27 8.20
C PRO A 184 -9.40 5.06 9.49
N GLY A 185 -8.23 4.46 9.36
CA GLY A 185 -7.29 4.30 10.46
C GLY A 185 -6.72 5.66 10.82
N ARG A 186 -6.69 5.99 12.10
CA ARG A 186 -5.99 7.17 12.61
C ARG A 186 -4.81 6.71 13.43
N ILE A 187 -3.60 7.13 13.05
CA ILE A 187 -2.35 6.81 13.73
C ILE A 187 -1.71 8.13 14.14
N GLY A 188 -1.37 8.25 15.38
CA GLY A 188 -0.57 9.36 15.89
C GLY A 188 0.91 9.02 15.89
N LEU A 189 1.75 9.95 15.46
CA LEU A 189 3.18 9.90 15.60
C LEU A 189 3.59 10.78 16.78
N PHE A 190 4.33 10.21 17.71
CA PHE A 190 4.73 10.86 18.95
C PHE A 190 6.27 10.86 19.08
N ALA A 191 6.82 12.02 19.44
CA ALA A 191 8.20 12.13 19.91
C ALA A 191 8.13 12.35 21.42
N GLY A 192 8.44 11.31 22.21
CA GLY A 192 8.12 11.28 23.63
C GLY A 192 6.61 11.38 23.84
N ASN A 193 6.16 12.36 24.62
CA ASN A 193 4.73 12.57 24.91
C ASN A 193 4.07 13.57 23.94
N GLU A 194 4.81 14.13 23.00
CA GLU A 194 4.29 15.15 22.10
C GLU A 194 3.86 14.53 20.77
N LYS A 195 2.59 14.72 20.40
CA LYS A 195 2.07 14.33 19.07
C LYS A 195 2.63 15.28 18.02
N ARG A 196 3.46 14.78 17.10
CA ARG A 196 4.08 15.54 16.00
C ARG A 196 3.28 15.49 14.70
N CYS A 197 2.56 14.40 14.48
CA CYS A 197 1.86 14.18 13.23
C CYS A 197 0.65 13.27 13.44
N GLU A 198 -0.34 13.38 12.55
CA GLU A 198 -1.46 12.45 12.47
C GLU A 198 -1.53 11.86 11.07
N ILE A 199 -1.54 10.55 10.98
CA ILE A 199 -1.68 9.78 9.75
C ILE A 199 -3.13 9.30 9.68
N ARG A 200 -3.90 9.77 8.70
CA ARG A 200 -5.29 9.36 8.45
C ARG A 200 -5.37 8.49 7.22
N GLN A 201 -5.72 7.25 7.41
CA GLN A 201 -5.96 6.31 6.33
C GLN A 201 -7.45 6.30 5.98
N GLY A 202 -7.77 6.50 4.74
CA GLY A 202 -9.14 6.50 4.22
C GLY A 202 -9.24 5.81 2.88
N PHE A 203 -10.42 5.85 2.28
CA PHE A 203 -10.68 5.29 0.97
C PHE A 203 -11.27 6.36 0.06
N GLY A 204 -10.58 6.68 -1.02
CA GLY A 204 -11.06 7.60 -2.05
C GLY A 204 -11.66 6.84 -3.24
N TRP A 205 -12.24 7.58 -4.17
CA TRP A 205 -12.83 7.02 -5.40
C TRP A 205 -11.88 6.12 -6.21
N ARG A 206 -10.57 6.39 -6.16
CA ARG A 206 -9.53 5.64 -6.88
C ARG A 206 -8.74 4.65 -6.01
N GLY A 207 -9.22 4.34 -4.81
CA GLY A 207 -8.59 3.41 -3.89
C GLY A 207 -8.13 4.06 -2.58
N PRO A 208 -7.27 3.37 -1.81
CA PRO A 208 -6.83 3.85 -0.52
C PRO A 208 -6.04 5.16 -0.65
N VAL A 209 -6.32 6.08 0.28
CA VAL A 209 -5.65 7.38 0.41
C VAL A 209 -5.20 7.55 1.85
N THR A 210 -3.96 7.97 2.03
CA THR A 210 -3.43 8.30 3.35
C THR A 210 -3.03 9.77 3.38
N HIS A 211 -3.55 10.51 4.35
CA HIS A 211 -3.18 11.89 4.62
C HIS A 211 -2.22 11.91 5.81
N VAL A 212 -1.08 12.56 5.64
CA VAL A 212 -0.11 12.82 6.70
C VAL A 212 -0.25 14.29 7.09
N LEU A 213 -0.74 14.53 8.29
CA LEU A 213 -1.07 15.86 8.80
C LEU A 213 -0.05 16.24 9.86
N PRO A 214 0.97 17.07 9.55
CA PRO A 214 1.89 17.59 10.54
C PRO A 214 1.14 18.42 11.59
N ARG A 215 1.67 18.54 12.79
CA ARG A 215 1.17 19.47 13.80
C ARG A 215 1.71 20.87 13.51
N GLY A 216 0.85 21.89 13.52
CA GLY A 216 1.22 23.28 13.21
C GLY A 216 1.05 23.60 11.72
N ASP A 217 1.80 24.59 11.23
CA ASP A 217 1.68 25.14 9.88
C ASP A 217 2.32 24.29 8.77
N GLY A 218 2.74 23.06 9.10
CA GLY A 218 3.31 22.13 8.14
C GLY A 218 2.28 21.67 7.12
N GLU A 219 2.65 21.70 5.83
CA GLU A 219 1.76 21.25 4.77
C GLU A 219 1.57 19.73 4.76
N PRO A 220 0.35 19.26 4.46
CA PRO A 220 0.04 17.85 4.46
C PRO A 220 0.68 17.10 3.29
N TYR A 221 1.08 15.85 3.54
CA TYR A 221 1.37 14.89 2.47
C TYR A 221 0.15 14.03 2.20
N VAL A 222 -0.01 13.65 0.93
CA VAL A 222 -1.06 12.73 0.49
C VAL A 222 -0.42 11.53 -0.19
N VAL A 223 -0.66 10.32 0.35
CA VAL A 223 -0.21 9.08 -0.26
C VAL A 223 -1.40 8.42 -0.95
N ARG A 224 -1.35 8.32 -2.27
CA ARG A 224 -2.40 7.71 -3.09
C ARG A 224 -1.80 6.91 -4.24
N GLN A 225 -2.34 5.72 -4.50
CA GLN A 225 -1.87 4.85 -5.60
C GLN A 225 -0.34 4.63 -5.57
N GLY A 226 0.25 4.53 -4.39
CA GLY A 226 1.69 4.39 -4.20
C GLY A 226 2.50 5.68 -4.42
N GLY A 227 1.91 6.78 -4.89
CA GLY A 227 2.57 8.09 -4.98
C GLY A 227 2.49 8.85 -3.66
N VAL A 228 3.59 9.48 -3.26
CA VAL A 228 3.65 10.46 -2.17
C VAL A 228 3.62 11.83 -2.79
N PHE A 229 2.62 12.64 -2.43
CA PHE A 229 2.40 13.96 -2.96
C PHE A 229 2.53 15.01 -1.86
N HIS A 230 3.19 16.12 -2.20
CA HIS A 230 3.28 17.32 -1.38
C HIS A 230 2.90 18.50 -2.28
N ARG A 231 1.92 19.33 -1.90
CA ARG A 231 1.35 20.41 -2.74
C ARG A 231 0.97 19.93 -4.16
N ASP A 232 0.34 18.76 -4.28
CA ASP A 232 0.03 18.09 -5.55
C ASP A 232 1.23 17.70 -6.44
N ARG A 233 2.47 18.04 -6.06
CA ARG A 233 3.69 17.56 -6.69
C ARG A 233 3.99 16.14 -6.19
N LEU A 234 4.35 15.25 -7.11
CA LEU A 234 4.83 13.92 -6.78
C LEU A 234 6.27 14.03 -6.27
N VAL A 235 6.50 13.73 -4.99
CA VAL A 235 7.81 13.82 -4.33
C VAL A 235 8.40 12.46 -4.01
N GLY A 236 7.63 11.40 -4.14
CA GLY A 236 8.12 10.04 -3.89
C GLY A 236 7.10 8.98 -4.25
N ARG A 237 7.52 7.72 -4.09
CA ARG A 237 6.67 6.56 -4.35
C ARG A 237 6.93 5.43 -3.36
N VAL A 238 5.84 4.74 -3.02
CA VAL A 238 5.86 3.48 -2.29
C VAL A 238 5.47 2.37 -3.25
N TYR A 239 6.29 1.35 -3.37
CA TYR A 239 6.03 0.21 -4.25
C TYR A 239 6.57 -1.10 -3.67
N ALA A 240 5.91 -2.20 -4.00
CA ALA A 240 6.34 -3.53 -3.59
C ALA A 240 7.02 -4.26 -4.74
N LEU A 241 8.18 -4.83 -4.49
CA LEU A 241 8.88 -5.71 -5.40
C LEU A 241 9.23 -7.02 -4.66
N ARG A 242 8.79 -8.15 -5.19
CA ARG A 242 8.91 -9.45 -4.52
C ARG A 242 8.30 -9.42 -3.11
N ARG A 243 9.11 -9.64 -2.07
CA ARG A 243 8.67 -9.62 -0.66
C ARG A 243 9.09 -8.35 0.08
N THR A 244 9.59 -7.36 -0.64
CA THR A 244 10.12 -6.11 -0.10
C THR A 244 9.23 -4.94 -0.49
N LEU A 245 8.96 -4.06 0.45
CA LEU A 245 8.33 -2.76 0.24
C LEU A 245 9.42 -1.71 0.20
N TYR A 246 9.36 -0.83 -0.79
CA TYR A 246 10.29 0.27 -1.00
C TYR A 246 9.59 1.61 -0.85
N LEU A 247 10.29 2.56 -0.25
CA LEU A 247 9.95 3.97 -0.26
C LEU A 247 11.08 4.70 -1.00
N ASP A 248 10.76 5.28 -2.14
CA ASP A 248 11.66 6.11 -2.94
C ASP A 248 11.13 7.54 -2.89
N ILE A 249 11.87 8.44 -2.28
CA ILE A 249 11.42 9.81 -2.01
C ILE A 249 12.55 10.81 -2.10
N GLU A 250 12.26 12.03 -2.56
CA GLU A 250 13.18 13.16 -2.47
C GLU A 250 13.63 13.36 -1.01
N GLN A 251 14.93 13.43 -0.75
CA GLN A 251 15.48 13.37 0.61
C GLN A 251 14.96 14.48 1.52
N GLU A 252 14.71 15.66 0.96
CA GLU A 252 14.12 16.81 1.69
C GLU A 252 12.69 16.54 2.20
N HIS A 253 11.98 15.59 1.60
CA HIS A 253 10.63 15.19 1.95
C HIS A 253 10.55 13.93 2.83
N LEU A 254 11.69 13.32 3.20
CA LEU A 254 11.75 12.20 4.12
C LEU A 254 11.48 12.66 5.55
N SER A 255 10.23 12.90 5.86
CA SER A 255 9.78 13.29 7.20
C SER A 255 9.38 12.08 8.04
N GLY A 256 9.37 12.24 9.36
CA GLY A 256 8.89 11.19 10.28
C GLY A 256 7.46 10.73 9.97
N GLY A 257 6.57 11.63 9.51
CA GLY A 257 5.21 11.29 9.12
C GLY A 257 5.15 10.42 7.85
N VAL A 258 5.97 10.69 6.86
CA VAL A 258 6.08 9.86 5.65
C VAL A 258 6.70 8.50 5.98
N LEU A 259 7.77 8.49 6.77
CA LEU A 259 8.39 7.25 7.26
C LEU A 259 7.40 6.43 8.10
N GLY A 260 6.62 7.07 8.97
CA GLY A 260 5.57 6.42 9.75
C GLY A 260 4.48 5.80 8.88
N THR A 261 4.10 6.46 7.78
CA THR A 261 3.17 5.91 6.79
C THR A 261 3.77 4.68 6.10
N PHE A 262 5.04 4.74 5.72
CA PHE A 262 5.75 3.61 5.12
C PHE A 262 5.85 2.42 6.08
N ILE A 263 6.17 2.66 7.36
CA ILE A 263 6.25 1.63 8.40
C ILE A 263 4.88 0.98 8.64
N SER A 264 3.82 1.76 8.74
CA SER A 264 2.46 1.29 9.04
C SER A 264 1.70 0.76 7.82
N ALA A 265 2.21 0.92 6.59
CA ALA A 265 1.59 0.39 5.37
C ALA A 265 1.46 -1.14 5.43
N ARG A 266 0.32 -1.68 4.93
CA ARG A 266 0.00 -3.12 4.93
C ARG A 266 -0.06 -3.64 3.51
#